data_71a7bd146ee6cb53c8b97b55b3c4cdaf
#
_entry.id   71a7bd146ee6cb53c8b97b55b3c4cdaf
#
_cell.length_a   1.000
_cell.length_b   1.000
_cell.length_c   1.000
_cell.angle_alpha   90.00
_cell.angle_beta   90.00
_cell.angle_gamma   90.00
#
_symmetry.space_group_name_H-M   'P 1'
#
loop_
_entity.id
_entity.type
_entity.pdbx_description
1 polymer ?
#
loop_
_entity_poly.entity_id
_entity_poly.type
_entity_poly.pdbx_seq_one_letter_code
_entity_poly.pdbx_strand_id
1 'polypeptide(L)'
;MNKLGDLSCKEFLTELASAAPAPGGGGGAAMAGALAAALASMVANLTIGKEKFADRESEVKELLEQAEAERVRLLTLVDEDAAVFNSFMSCYKLPKTTDEEKAARTAAIRAAAKQAATVPLNIARSSFAVLKLADRLVVSGNPGVITDGACSGLLARAALRCAEYNVRINLGLTKDEAWNAQAAADLKQLLADAEALETRLLAVTDKALQ
;
A
#
# COMPACT_ATOMS: atom_id res chain seq x y z
N MET A 1 -18.39 8.28 12.07
CA MET A 1 -18.29 7.24 11.03
C MET A 1 -17.33 6.19 11.53
N ASN A 2 -17.66 4.91 11.40
CA ASN A 2 -16.69 3.86 11.67
C ASN A 2 -15.55 4.00 10.65
N LYS A 3 -14.33 3.71 11.08
CA LYS A 3 -13.17 3.70 10.18
C LYS A 3 -13.35 2.58 9.15
N LEU A 4 -12.99 2.84 7.90
CA LEU A 4 -13.07 1.84 6.81
C LEU A 4 -12.16 0.65 7.07
N GLY A 5 -10.99 0.89 7.69
CA GLY A 5 -10.04 -0.16 8.08
C GLY A 5 -10.53 -1.09 9.19
N ASP A 6 -11.55 -0.68 9.95
CA ASP A 6 -12.15 -1.46 11.04
C ASP A 6 -13.39 -2.27 10.61
N LEU A 7 -13.84 -2.11 9.36
CA LEU A 7 -14.98 -2.86 8.82
C LEU A 7 -14.63 -4.34 8.65
N SER A 8 -15.63 -5.21 8.76
CA SER A 8 -15.46 -6.59 8.32
C SER A 8 -15.13 -6.63 6.81
N CYS A 9 -14.44 -7.66 6.36
CA CYS A 9 -14.14 -7.84 4.92
C CYS A 9 -15.39 -7.73 4.05
N LYS A 10 -16.52 -8.27 4.51
CA LYS A 10 -17.79 -8.21 3.78
C LYS A 10 -18.31 -6.78 3.66
N GLU A 11 -18.29 -6.03 4.75
CA GLU A 11 -18.74 -4.63 4.78
C GLU A 11 -17.84 -3.76 3.91
N PHE A 12 -16.51 -3.89 4.05
CA PHE A 12 -15.57 -3.15 3.21
C PHE A 12 -15.80 -3.40 1.72
N LEU A 13 -15.97 -4.66 1.31
CA LEU A 13 -16.23 -5.01 -0.09
C LEU A 13 -17.59 -4.48 -0.58
N THR A 14 -18.59 -4.44 0.30
CA THR A 14 -19.90 -3.86 -0.03
C THR A 14 -19.80 -2.36 -0.27
N GLU A 15 -19.09 -1.64 0.61
CA GLU A 15 -18.84 -0.20 0.43
C GLU A 15 -18.02 0.08 -0.83
N LEU A 16 -16.94 -0.68 -1.07
CA LEU A 16 -16.09 -0.53 -2.25
C LEU A 16 -16.86 -0.77 -3.56
N ALA A 17 -17.81 -1.70 -3.58
CA ALA A 17 -18.63 -2.02 -4.74
C ALA A 17 -19.79 -1.02 -4.95
N SER A 18 -20.00 -0.09 -4.02
CA SER A 18 -21.15 0.83 -4.07
C SER A 18 -20.88 2.03 -5.01
N ALA A 19 -21.84 2.93 -5.11
CA ALA A 19 -21.67 4.21 -5.78
C ALA A 19 -21.04 5.30 -4.87
N ALA A 20 -20.62 4.94 -3.66
CA ALA A 20 -19.93 5.84 -2.74
C ALA A 20 -18.58 6.28 -3.33
N PRO A 21 -18.16 7.53 -3.14
CA PRO A 21 -16.90 8.02 -3.69
C PRO A 21 -15.65 7.46 -2.98
N ALA A 22 -15.81 6.87 -1.81
CA ALA A 22 -14.80 6.18 -1.01
C ALA A 22 -15.46 5.01 -0.25
N PRO A 23 -14.70 3.88 -0.02
CA PRO A 23 -13.33 3.65 -0.49
C PRO A 23 -13.25 3.52 -2.01
N GLY A 24 -12.15 4.01 -2.60
CA GLY A 24 -11.84 3.88 -4.01
C GLY A 24 -10.63 2.98 -4.27
N GLY A 25 -9.98 3.18 -5.42
CA GLY A 25 -8.82 2.38 -5.82
C GLY A 25 -7.63 2.51 -4.87
N GLY A 26 -7.43 3.67 -4.21
CA GLY A 26 -6.37 3.87 -3.23
C GLY A 26 -6.64 3.08 -1.94
N GLY A 27 -7.85 3.17 -1.38
CA GLY A 27 -8.27 2.35 -0.24
C GLY A 27 -8.23 0.87 -0.54
N GLY A 28 -8.64 0.44 -1.76
CA GLY A 28 -8.51 -0.94 -2.23
C GLY A 28 -7.06 -1.41 -2.32
N ALA A 29 -6.15 -0.56 -2.80
CA ALA A 29 -4.72 -0.85 -2.85
C ALA A 29 -4.12 -1.03 -1.45
N ALA A 30 -4.47 -0.14 -0.50
CA ALA A 30 -4.03 -0.23 0.88
C ALA A 30 -4.53 -1.53 1.55
N MET A 31 -5.79 -1.90 1.34
CA MET A 31 -6.35 -3.15 1.84
C MET A 31 -5.65 -4.37 1.24
N ALA A 32 -5.33 -4.39 -0.04
CA ALA A 32 -4.56 -5.47 -0.68
C ALA A 32 -3.15 -5.57 -0.07
N GLY A 33 -2.49 -4.44 0.19
CA GLY A 33 -1.21 -4.40 0.87
C GLY A 33 -1.29 -4.93 2.30
N ALA A 34 -2.36 -4.63 3.04
CA ALA A 34 -2.59 -5.14 4.39
C ALA A 34 -2.80 -6.67 4.40
N LEU A 35 -3.51 -7.22 3.42
CA LEU A 35 -3.64 -8.66 3.21
C LEU A 35 -2.29 -9.31 2.94
N ALA A 36 -1.45 -8.68 2.09
CA ALA A 36 -0.10 -9.14 1.82
C ALA A 36 0.74 -9.20 3.11
N ALA A 37 0.70 -8.14 3.93
CA ALA A 37 1.41 -8.10 5.21
C ALA A 37 0.90 -9.17 6.17
N ALA A 38 -0.41 -9.44 6.23
CA ALA A 38 -0.98 -10.50 7.05
C ALA A 38 -0.47 -11.88 6.63
N LEU A 39 -0.34 -12.17 5.33
CA LEU A 39 0.26 -13.42 4.84
C LEU A 39 1.74 -13.52 5.23
N ALA A 40 2.51 -12.43 5.13
CA ALA A 40 3.89 -12.40 5.61
C ALA A 40 3.96 -12.75 7.11
N SER A 41 3.10 -12.14 7.94
CA SER A 41 2.98 -12.45 9.37
C SER A 41 2.62 -13.92 9.60
N MET A 42 1.71 -14.49 8.81
CA MET A 42 1.33 -15.90 8.90
C MET A 42 2.54 -16.82 8.65
N VAL A 43 3.32 -16.56 7.60
CA VAL A 43 4.53 -17.36 7.29
C VAL A 43 5.52 -17.28 8.46
N ALA A 44 5.75 -16.10 9.02
CA ALA A 44 6.63 -15.90 10.16
C ALA A 44 6.13 -16.66 11.40
N ASN A 45 4.86 -16.54 11.75
CA ASN A 45 4.24 -17.24 12.88
C ASN A 45 4.27 -18.76 12.74
N LEU A 46 4.17 -19.29 11.51
CA LEU A 46 4.27 -20.73 11.24
C LEU A 46 5.72 -21.23 11.16
N THR A 47 6.69 -20.34 11.32
CA THR A 47 8.14 -20.65 11.39
C THR A 47 8.65 -20.62 12.82
N ILE A 48 8.31 -19.59 13.59
CA ILE A 48 8.75 -19.34 14.97
C ILE A 48 8.35 -20.49 15.89
N GLY A 49 9.23 -20.84 16.83
CA GLY A 49 9.02 -21.88 17.84
C GLY A 49 9.13 -23.31 17.32
N LYS A 50 9.53 -23.52 16.06
CA LYS A 50 9.81 -24.85 15.52
C LYS A 50 11.30 -25.16 15.60
N GLU A 51 11.68 -26.23 16.29
CA GLU A 51 13.06 -26.64 16.53
C GLU A 51 13.89 -26.67 15.25
N LYS A 52 13.33 -27.17 14.15
CA LYS A 52 14.01 -27.26 12.85
C LYS A 52 14.34 -25.91 12.19
N PHE A 53 13.85 -24.80 12.73
CA PHE A 53 14.09 -23.43 12.25
C PHE A 53 14.71 -22.52 13.32
N ALA A 54 15.21 -23.09 14.40
CA ALA A 54 15.78 -22.35 15.53
C ALA A 54 16.96 -21.46 15.13
N ASP A 55 17.71 -21.87 14.11
CA ASP A 55 18.86 -21.13 13.54
C ASP A 55 18.48 -19.78 12.93
N ARG A 56 17.26 -19.62 12.47
CA ARG A 56 16.73 -18.41 11.83
C ARG A 56 15.62 -17.70 12.61
N GLU A 57 15.30 -18.20 13.80
CA GLU A 57 14.17 -17.70 14.60
C GLU A 57 14.29 -16.20 14.92
N SER A 58 15.49 -15.71 15.24
CA SER A 58 15.71 -14.27 15.53
C SER A 58 15.38 -13.41 14.33
N GLU A 59 15.86 -13.79 13.15
CA GLU A 59 15.55 -13.07 11.89
C GLU A 59 14.06 -13.07 11.61
N VAL A 60 13.39 -14.23 11.75
CA VAL A 60 11.97 -14.34 11.43
C VAL A 60 11.11 -13.55 12.43
N LYS A 61 11.51 -13.43 13.70
CA LYS A 61 10.86 -12.54 14.67
C LYS A 61 10.93 -11.06 14.25
N GLU A 62 12.10 -10.61 13.80
CA GLU A 62 12.24 -9.23 13.29
C GLU A 62 11.37 -8.99 12.03
N LEU A 63 11.29 -9.99 11.14
CA LEU A 63 10.41 -9.91 9.96
C LEU A 63 8.93 -9.86 10.34
N LEU A 64 8.52 -10.60 11.37
CA LEU A 64 7.17 -10.56 11.92
C LEU A 64 6.81 -9.18 12.46
N GLU A 65 7.68 -8.60 13.29
CA GLU A 65 7.46 -7.27 13.85
C GLU A 65 7.28 -6.21 12.74
N GLN A 66 8.12 -6.26 11.69
CA GLN A 66 8.02 -5.36 10.55
C GLN A 66 6.72 -5.60 9.75
N ALA A 67 6.34 -6.86 9.53
CA ALA A 67 5.11 -7.20 8.80
C ALA A 67 3.86 -6.71 9.54
N GLU A 68 3.81 -6.87 10.86
CA GLU A 68 2.72 -6.37 11.69
C GLU A 68 2.65 -4.83 11.68
N ALA A 69 3.81 -4.14 11.73
CA ALA A 69 3.85 -2.69 11.63
C ALA A 69 3.30 -2.20 10.27
N GLU A 70 3.69 -2.84 9.16
CA GLU A 70 3.19 -2.48 7.85
C GLU A 70 1.71 -2.84 7.67
N ARG A 71 1.23 -3.93 8.25
CA ARG A 71 -0.19 -4.31 8.25
C ARG A 71 -1.05 -3.23 8.92
N VAL A 72 -0.65 -2.77 10.10
CA VAL A 72 -1.36 -1.70 10.84
C VAL A 72 -1.29 -0.38 10.06
N ARG A 73 -0.13 -0.04 9.51
CA ARG A 73 0.07 1.16 8.70
C ARG A 73 -0.83 1.17 7.46
N LEU A 74 -0.89 0.07 6.73
CA LEU A 74 -1.72 -0.04 5.52
C LEU A 74 -3.22 0.04 5.83
N LEU A 75 -3.68 -0.54 6.94
CA LEU A 75 -5.07 -0.34 7.42
C LEU A 75 -5.35 1.12 7.74
N THR A 76 -4.42 1.83 8.36
CA THR A 76 -4.55 3.28 8.62
C THR A 76 -4.62 4.07 7.30
N LEU A 77 -3.82 3.68 6.30
CA LEU A 77 -3.81 4.33 4.98
C LEU A 77 -5.12 4.14 4.21
N VAL A 78 -5.93 3.11 4.50
CA VAL A 78 -7.30 2.98 3.96
C VAL A 78 -8.16 4.17 4.38
N ASP A 79 -8.10 4.53 5.66
CA ASP A 79 -8.88 5.64 6.21
C ASP A 79 -8.34 6.99 5.75
N GLU A 80 -7.01 7.13 5.69
CA GLU A 80 -6.36 8.35 5.24
C GLU A 80 -6.69 8.64 3.77
N ASP A 81 -6.71 7.63 2.89
CA ASP A 81 -7.07 7.78 1.46
C ASP A 81 -8.50 8.34 1.32
N ALA A 82 -9.45 7.77 2.03
CA ALA A 82 -10.83 8.24 2.02
C ALA A 82 -10.97 9.67 2.57
N ALA A 83 -10.27 9.98 3.67
CA ALA A 83 -10.31 11.31 4.28
C ALA A 83 -9.72 12.39 3.37
N VAL A 84 -8.58 12.11 2.75
CA VAL A 84 -7.92 13.04 1.82
C VAL A 84 -8.75 13.23 0.55
N PHE A 85 -9.35 12.17 0.01
CA PHE A 85 -10.26 12.28 -1.13
C PHE A 85 -11.46 13.19 -0.81
N ASN A 86 -12.11 12.98 0.33
CA ASN A 86 -13.24 13.81 0.77
C ASN A 86 -12.83 15.29 0.97
N SER A 87 -11.67 15.53 1.55
CA SER A 87 -11.10 16.87 1.70
C SER A 87 -10.85 17.53 0.35
N PHE A 88 -10.24 16.80 -0.59
CA PHE A 88 -10.00 17.27 -1.95
C PHE A 88 -11.32 17.66 -2.67
N MET A 89 -12.33 16.78 -2.60
CA MET A 89 -13.64 17.06 -3.19
C MET A 89 -14.35 18.25 -2.55
N SER A 90 -14.13 18.52 -1.26
CA SER A 90 -14.70 19.69 -0.57
C SER A 90 -14.15 21.02 -1.12
N CYS A 91 -12.88 21.03 -1.59
CA CYS A 91 -12.29 22.23 -2.20
C CYS A 91 -13.02 22.71 -3.47
N TYR A 92 -13.68 21.79 -4.19
CA TYR A 92 -14.47 22.16 -5.38
C TYR A 92 -15.76 22.89 -5.03
N LYS A 93 -16.22 22.81 -3.78
CA LYS A 93 -17.43 23.50 -3.28
C LYS A 93 -17.13 24.92 -2.78
N LEU A 94 -15.86 25.32 -2.69
CA LEU A 94 -15.47 26.66 -2.26
C LEU A 94 -16.02 27.74 -3.23
N PRO A 95 -16.32 28.96 -2.73
CA PRO A 95 -16.78 30.09 -3.53
C PRO A 95 -15.83 30.38 -4.70
N LYS A 96 -16.40 30.90 -5.79
CA LYS A 96 -15.66 31.20 -7.04
C LYS A 96 -16.22 32.43 -7.79
N THR A 97 -16.85 33.34 -7.06
CA THR A 97 -17.52 34.51 -7.66
C THR A 97 -16.52 35.63 -7.89
N THR A 98 -15.75 36.02 -6.87
CA THR A 98 -14.72 37.06 -7.00
C THR A 98 -13.36 36.49 -7.41
N ASP A 99 -12.43 37.34 -7.81
CA ASP A 99 -11.08 36.90 -8.22
C ASP A 99 -10.27 36.39 -7.02
N GLU A 100 -10.49 36.99 -5.83
CA GLU A 100 -9.90 36.52 -4.57
C GLU A 100 -10.42 35.12 -4.21
N GLU A 101 -11.73 34.88 -4.34
CA GLU A 101 -12.34 33.56 -4.11
C GLU A 101 -11.80 32.50 -5.08
N LYS A 102 -11.68 32.84 -6.37
CA LYS A 102 -11.10 31.94 -7.37
C LYS A 102 -9.64 31.59 -7.06
N ALA A 103 -8.84 32.61 -6.64
CA ALA A 103 -7.45 32.40 -6.26
C ALA A 103 -7.33 31.50 -5.03
N ALA A 104 -8.11 31.77 -3.96
CA ALA A 104 -8.14 30.96 -2.74
C ALA A 104 -8.58 29.52 -3.03
N ARG A 105 -9.64 29.33 -3.82
CA ARG A 105 -10.11 28.01 -4.25
C ARG A 105 -9.05 27.24 -5.03
N THR A 106 -8.36 27.92 -5.96
CA THR A 106 -7.30 27.29 -6.75
C THR A 106 -6.13 26.84 -5.86
N ALA A 107 -5.72 27.68 -4.91
CA ALA A 107 -4.68 27.34 -3.95
C ALA A 107 -5.08 26.13 -3.08
N ALA A 108 -6.33 26.11 -2.57
CA ALA A 108 -6.86 25.00 -1.80
C ALA A 108 -6.87 23.68 -2.58
N ILE A 109 -7.33 23.70 -3.85
CA ILE A 109 -7.33 22.53 -4.72
C ILE A 109 -5.92 21.99 -4.95
N ARG A 110 -4.93 22.86 -5.18
CA ARG A 110 -3.53 22.44 -5.39
C ARG A 110 -2.93 21.83 -4.13
N ALA A 111 -3.17 22.43 -2.96
CA ALA A 111 -2.70 21.91 -1.70
C ALA A 111 -3.32 20.54 -1.38
N ALA A 112 -4.63 20.40 -1.57
CA ALA A 112 -5.34 19.14 -1.37
C ALA A 112 -4.91 18.06 -2.37
N ALA A 113 -4.62 18.42 -3.63
CA ALA A 113 -4.11 17.50 -4.65
C ALA A 113 -2.74 16.92 -4.26
N LYS A 114 -1.87 17.72 -3.61
CA LYS A 114 -0.59 17.26 -3.10
C LYS A 114 -0.77 16.18 -2.02
N GLN A 115 -1.71 16.37 -1.09
CA GLN A 115 -2.06 15.37 -0.09
C GLN A 115 -2.66 14.11 -0.75
N ALA A 116 -3.56 14.31 -1.74
CA ALA A 116 -4.16 13.22 -2.50
C ALA A 116 -3.15 12.39 -3.32
N ALA A 117 -1.97 12.92 -3.64
CA ALA A 117 -0.88 12.17 -4.24
C ALA A 117 0.06 11.55 -3.18
N THR A 118 0.21 12.19 -2.01
CA THR A 118 1.11 11.72 -0.94
C THR A 118 0.62 10.42 -0.31
N VAL A 119 -0.68 10.29 -0.04
CA VAL A 119 -1.23 9.07 0.59
C VAL A 119 -1.02 7.83 -0.30
N PRO A 120 -1.40 7.82 -1.60
CA PRO A 120 -1.09 6.69 -2.47
C PRO A 120 0.41 6.41 -2.61
N LEU A 121 1.28 7.43 -2.57
CA LEU A 121 2.73 7.22 -2.56
C LEU A 121 3.20 6.50 -1.30
N ASN A 122 2.60 6.79 -0.15
CA ASN A 122 2.85 6.06 1.09
C ASN A 122 2.32 4.62 1.02
N ILE A 123 1.17 4.39 0.40
CA ILE A 123 0.66 3.03 0.13
C ILE A 123 1.66 2.25 -0.73
N ALA A 124 2.20 2.87 -1.78
CA ALA A 124 3.22 2.25 -2.65
C ALA A 124 4.49 1.88 -1.86
N ARG A 125 5.00 2.78 -0.99
CA ARG A 125 6.17 2.54 -0.15
C ARG A 125 5.95 1.41 0.85
N SER A 126 4.82 1.40 1.56
CA SER A 126 4.45 0.34 2.50
C SER A 126 4.28 -1.00 1.78
N SER A 127 3.62 -1.03 0.64
CA SER A 127 3.47 -2.25 -0.18
C SER A 127 4.83 -2.77 -0.66
N PHE A 128 5.76 -1.89 -1.04
CA PHE A 128 7.13 -2.28 -1.36
C PHE A 128 7.88 -2.84 -0.15
N ALA A 129 7.69 -2.26 1.04
CA ALA A 129 8.26 -2.80 2.27
C ALA A 129 7.75 -4.24 2.52
N VAL A 130 6.44 -4.48 2.36
CA VAL A 130 5.87 -5.83 2.48
C VAL A 130 6.45 -6.80 1.44
N LEU A 131 6.64 -6.37 0.19
CA LEU A 131 7.27 -7.21 -0.84
C LEU A 131 8.69 -7.64 -0.44
N LYS A 132 9.48 -6.73 0.16
CA LYS A 132 10.81 -7.08 0.70
C LYS A 132 10.75 -8.11 1.82
N LEU A 133 9.74 -8.02 2.69
CA LEU A 133 9.53 -9.00 3.76
C LEU A 133 9.14 -10.37 3.19
N ALA A 134 8.23 -10.40 2.23
CA ALA A 134 7.80 -11.62 1.55
C ALA A 134 8.98 -12.33 0.87
N ASP A 135 9.82 -11.58 0.15
CA ASP A 135 11.01 -12.10 -0.51
C ASP A 135 12.04 -12.71 0.48
N ARG A 136 12.19 -12.14 1.67
CA ARG A 136 13.00 -12.75 2.74
C ARG A 136 12.34 -14.01 3.32
N LEU A 137 11.02 -13.97 3.54
CA LEU A 137 10.27 -15.06 4.17
C LEU A 137 10.14 -16.30 3.28
N VAL A 138 10.15 -16.20 1.95
CA VAL A 138 10.21 -17.37 1.07
C VAL A 138 11.55 -18.12 1.17
N VAL A 139 12.61 -17.46 1.67
CA VAL A 139 13.94 -18.05 1.89
C VAL A 139 14.10 -18.54 3.33
N SER A 140 13.79 -17.68 4.32
CA SER A 140 14.05 -17.97 5.75
C SER A 140 12.85 -18.56 6.48
N GLY A 141 11.65 -18.53 5.90
CA GLY A 141 10.43 -19.08 6.49
C GLY A 141 10.32 -20.59 6.40
N ASN A 142 9.22 -21.12 6.95
CA ASN A 142 8.86 -22.52 6.86
C ASN A 142 8.54 -22.91 5.40
N PRO A 143 9.27 -23.84 4.77
CA PRO A 143 9.01 -24.26 3.39
C PRO A 143 7.61 -24.81 3.15
N GLY A 144 6.94 -25.35 4.18
CA GLY A 144 5.58 -25.87 4.08
C GLY A 144 4.50 -24.79 3.81
N VAL A 145 4.86 -23.52 3.89
CA VAL A 145 3.99 -22.37 3.60
C VAL A 145 4.65 -21.36 2.64
N ILE A 146 5.56 -21.84 1.80
CA ILE A 146 6.27 -21.00 0.82
C ILE A 146 5.31 -20.34 -0.16
N THR A 147 4.22 -21.02 -0.51
CA THR A 147 3.17 -20.49 -1.40
C THR A 147 2.43 -19.30 -0.79
N ASP A 148 2.25 -19.29 0.54
CA ASP A 148 1.66 -18.14 1.24
C ASP A 148 2.61 -16.94 1.22
N GLY A 149 3.92 -17.19 1.31
CA GLY A 149 4.96 -16.18 1.11
C GLY A 149 4.94 -15.61 -0.32
N ALA A 150 4.78 -16.46 -1.32
CA ALA A 150 4.63 -16.01 -2.72
C ALA A 150 3.35 -15.20 -2.92
N CYS A 151 2.21 -15.63 -2.36
CA CYS A 151 0.96 -14.89 -2.41
C CYS A 151 1.10 -13.50 -1.72
N SER A 152 1.82 -13.43 -0.60
CA SER A 152 2.16 -12.15 0.05
C SER A 152 2.89 -11.22 -0.93
N GLY A 153 3.94 -11.71 -1.58
CA GLY A 153 4.71 -10.93 -2.55
C GLY A 153 3.88 -10.43 -3.74
N LEU A 154 3.07 -11.31 -4.32
CA LEU A 154 2.20 -10.98 -5.46
C LEU A 154 1.15 -9.93 -5.10
N LEU A 155 0.49 -10.07 -3.94
CA LEU A 155 -0.48 -9.09 -3.46
C LEU A 155 0.18 -7.73 -3.16
N ALA A 156 1.36 -7.74 -2.54
CA ALA A 156 2.13 -6.52 -2.28
C ALA A 156 2.52 -5.82 -3.59
N ARG A 157 2.93 -6.59 -4.60
CA ARG A 157 3.25 -6.08 -5.93
C ARG A 157 2.04 -5.47 -6.62
N ALA A 158 0.88 -6.15 -6.56
CA ALA A 158 -0.37 -5.63 -7.10
C ALA A 158 -0.81 -4.34 -6.39
N ALA A 159 -0.74 -4.30 -5.04
CA ALA A 159 -1.05 -3.11 -4.24
C ALA A 159 -0.19 -1.90 -4.64
N LEU A 160 1.13 -2.10 -4.81
CA LEU A 160 2.05 -1.08 -5.27
C LEU A 160 1.65 -0.55 -6.66
N ARG A 161 1.32 -1.44 -7.61
CA ARG A 161 0.88 -1.05 -8.96
C ARG A 161 -0.43 -0.29 -8.95
N CYS A 162 -1.39 -0.68 -8.12
CA CYS A 162 -2.65 0.05 -7.95
C CYS A 162 -2.41 1.45 -7.36
N ALA A 163 -1.53 1.54 -6.34
CA ALA A 163 -1.15 2.82 -5.74
C ALA A 163 -0.47 3.76 -6.73
N GLU A 164 0.37 3.24 -7.64
CA GLU A 164 1.00 4.02 -8.72
C GLU A 164 -0.03 4.82 -9.53
N TYR A 165 -1.11 4.20 -9.97
CA TYR A 165 -2.13 4.88 -10.77
C TYR A 165 -2.80 6.02 -9.99
N ASN A 166 -3.01 5.81 -8.67
CA ASN A 166 -3.57 6.83 -7.78
C ASN A 166 -2.59 7.98 -7.51
N VAL A 167 -1.28 7.73 -7.48
CA VAL A 167 -0.26 8.80 -7.46
C VAL A 167 -0.33 9.59 -8.77
N ARG A 168 -0.22 8.91 -9.90
CA ARG A 168 -0.08 9.54 -11.23
C ARG A 168 -1.25 10.45 -11.58
N ILE A 169 -2.49 10.06 -11.27
CA ILE A 169 -3.67 10.88 -11.55
C ILE A 169 -3.64 12.20 -10.78
N ASN A 170 -3.10 12.19 -9.56
CA ASN A 170 -3.05 13.37 -8.69
C ASN A 170 -1.86 14.30 -8.99
N LEU A 171 -0.74 13.80 -9.52
CA LEU A 171 0.44 14.62 -9.85
C LEU A 171 0.11 15.75 -10.82
N GLY A 172 -0.74 15.52 -11.81
CA GLY A 172 -1.16 16.53 -12.78
C GLY A 172 -1.92 17.72 -12.18
N LEU A 173 -2.48 17.56 -10.98
CA LEU A 173 -3.32 18.55 -10.31
C LEU A 173 -2.55 19.45 -9.34
N THR A 174 -1.40 19.02 -8.83
CA THR A 174 -0.62 19.72 -7.80
C THR A 174 0.00 21.03 -8.31
N LYS A 175 0.43 21.06 -9.58
CA LYS A 175 1.18 22.18 -10.20
C LYS A 175 2.48 22.54 -9.46
N ASP A 176 3.01 21.64 -8.64
CA ASP A 176 4.31 21.73 -7.95
C ASP A 176 5.31 20.86 -8.72
N GLU A 177 5.96 21.45 -9.73
CA GLU A 177 6.82 20.70 -10.66
C GLU A 177 8.00 20.02 -9.95
N ALA A 178 8.62 20.67 -8.97
CA ALA A 178 9.76 20.12 -8.25
C ALA A 178 9.31 18.89 -7.40
N TRP A 179 8.21 19.03 -6.67
CA TRP A 179 7.67 17.92 -5.89
C TRP A 179 7.19 16.77 -6.79
N ASN A 180 6.52 17.10 -7.91
CA ASN A 180 6.06 16.11 -8.88
C ASN A 180 7.21 15.31 -9.47
N ALA A 181 8.31 15.98 -9.82
CA ALA A 181 9.50 15.33 -10.37
C ALA A 181 10.12 14.35 -9.34
N GLN A 182 10.22 14.77 -8.08
CA GLN A 182 10.73 13.91 -7.02
C GLN A 182 9.81 12.71 -6.76
N ALA A 183 8.51 12.94 -6.64
CA ALA A 183 7.53 11.87 -6.41
C ALA A 183 7.49 10.86 -7.58
N ALA A 184 7.60 11.34 -8.81
CA ALA A 184 7.67 10.48 -10.00
C ALA A 184 8.98 9.66 -10.05
N ALA A 185 10.11 10.25 -9.66
CA ALA A 185 11.39 9.57 -9.58
C ALA A 185 11.38 8.47 -8.51
N ASP A 186 10.90 8.79 -7.31
CA ASP A 186 10.73 7.83 -6.21
C ASP A 186 9.86 6.64 -6.65
N LEU A 187 8.71 6.93 -7.26
CA LEU A 187 7.78 5.91 -7.72
C LEU A 187 8.40 5.02 -8.81
N LYS A 188 9.14 5.62 -9.75
CA LYS A 188 9.84 4.86 -10.80
C LYS A 188 10.87 3.90 -10.20
N GLN A 189 11.62 4.36 -9.19
CA GLN A 189 12.60 3.51 -8.52
C GLN A 189 11.91 2.36 -7.78
N LEU A 190 10.85 2.65 -7.00
CA LEU A 190 10.07 1.62 -6.31
C LEU A 190 9.54 0.54 -7.27
N LEU A 191 9.05 0.95 -8.44
CA LEU A 191 8.53 0.02 -9.44
C LEU A 191 9.60 -0.89 -10.03
N ALA A 192 10.78 -0.34 -10.33
CA ALA A 192 11.90 -1.10 -10.88
C ALA A 192 12.44 -2.12 -9.84
N ASP A 193 12.63 -1.65 -8.60
CA ASP A 193 13.11 -2.53 -7.51
C ASP A 193 12.08 -3.62 -7.19
N ALA A 194 10.79 -3.30 -7.23
CA ALA A 194 9.72 -4.27 -6.99
C ALA A 194 9.63 -5.34 -8.08
N GLU A 195 9.90 -5.01 -9.34
CA GLU A 195 9.95 -5.98 -10.44
C GLU A 195 11.10 -6.99 -10.27
N ALA A 196 12.26 -6.50 -9.87
CA ALA A 196 13.41 -7.35 -9.59
C ALA A 196 13.15 -8.30 -8.40
N LEU A 197 12.54 -7.78 -7.33
CA LEU A 197 12.18 -8.58 -6.16
C LEU A 197 11.12 -9.63 -6.46
N GLU A 198 10.06 -9.28 -7.19
CA GLU A 198 9.02 -10.22 -7.62
C GLU A 198 9.62 -11.37 -8.44
N THR A 199 10.48 -11.05 -9.42
CA THR A 199 11.15 -12.06 -10.24
C THR A 199 11.98 -13.03 -9.39
N ARG A 200 12.72 -12.51 -8.39
CA ARG A 200 13.53 -13.32 -7.48
C ARG A 200 12.66 -14.21 -6.58
N LEU A 201 11.64 -13.63 -5.97
CA LEU A 201 10.70 -14.32 -5.09
C LEU A 201 10.02 -15.49 -5.81
N LEU A 202 9.53 -15.27 -7.03
CA LEU A 202 8.88 -16.30 -7.83
C LEU A 202 9.86 -17.39 -8.24
N ALA A 203 11.08 -17.05 -8.66
CA ALA A 203 12.11 -18.04 -8.99
C ALA A 203 12.47 -18.95 -7.80
N VAL A 204 12.54 -18.40 -6.57
CA VAL A 204 12.77 -19.19 -5.35
C VAL A 204 11.59 -20.11 -5.07
N THR A 205 10.38 -19.60 -5.20
CA THR A 205 9.15 -20.37 -4.96
C THR A 205 9.00 -21.51 -5.98
N ASP A 206 9.13 -21.21 -7.28
CA ASP A 206 9.00 -22.21 -8.35
C ASP A 206 10.02 -23.34 -8.22
N LYS A 207 11.25 -22.99 -7.82
CA LYS A 207 12.29 -24.00 -7.54
C LYS A 207 11.93 -24.93 -6.38
N ALA A 208 11.25 -24.39 -5.36
CA ALA A 208 10.86 -25.19 -4.19
C ALA A 208 9.63 -26.08 -4.45
N LEU A 209 8.88 -25.82 -5.51
CA LEU A 209 7.69 -26.58 -5.92
C LEU A 209 7.99 -27.69 -6.95
N GLN A 210 9.23 -27.77 -7.44
CA GLN A 210 9.72 -28.85 -8.32
C GLN A 210 10.18 -30.08 -7.54
#